data_7e6fc280918b255f761c8193425c1f5d
#
_entry.id   7e6fc280918b255f761c8193425c1f5d
#
_cell.length_a   1.000
_cell.length_b   1.000
_cell.length_c   1.000
_cell.angle_alpha   90.00
_cell.angle_beta   90.00
_cell.angle_gamma   90.00
#
_symmetry.space_group_name_H-M   'P 1'
#
loop_
_entity.id
_entity.type
_entity.pdbx_description
1 polymer ?
#
loop_
_entity_poly.entity_id
_entity_poly.type
_entity_poly.pdbx_seq_one_letter_code
_entity_poly.pdbx_strand_id
1 'polypeptide(L)'
;MKTSDFYYDLPEELIAQDPLEDRSSSRLMVLDRESGNISHHIFKDIIDYLNPEDCLVINDTKVIPARLYGVKEDTGAHIEILLLKRRENDVWETLVRPGKKAKPGTRLTFGDGRLKAEVIDVVEEGNRLIHFEYEGIFEEILDQLGEMPLPPYITHKLQDKNRYQTVYAKHEGSAAAPTAGLHFTPELLAAIEAKGIRIARVTLHVGLGTFRPVKVEDVTQHHMHSEYYQVTQEAADIINDTKRRGGRVIAVGTTSTRTLESVADEDGTMHAAGGWTEIFIYPGYKFKCIDALITNFHLPESTLLMLVSALAGKEHIMHAYETAVQERYRFFSFGDAMFIK
;
A
#
# COMPACT_ATOMS: atom_id res chain seq x y z
N MET A 1 23.21 0.38 -10.61
CA MET A 1 22.74 0.23 -9.21
C MET A 1 22.16 -1.15 -9.08
N LYS A 2 22.61 -1.92 -8.11
CA LYS A 2 22.16 -3.30 -7.93
C LYS A 2 21.07 -3.38 -6.87
N THR A 3 20.17 -4.35 -7.01
CA THR A 3 19.14 -4.66 -6.00
C THR A 3 19.79 -4.98 -4.65
N SER A 4 20.91 -5.72 -4.66
CA SER A 4 21.69 -6.04 -3.45
C SER A 4 22.30 -4.83 -2.73
N ASP A 5 22.37 -3.66 -3.36
CA ASP A 5 22.80 -2.42 -2.71
C ASP A 5 21.83 -1.93 -1.63
N PHE A 6 20.61 -2.50 -1.60
CA PHE A 6 19.52 -2.21 -0.65
C PHE A 6 19.29 -3.37 0.34
N TYR A 7 20.28 -4.23 0.50
CA TYR A 7 20.23 -5.29 1.49
C TYR A 7 20.56 -4.75 2.88
N TYR A 8 19.82 -5.21 3.87
CA TYR A 8 20.16 -5.10 5.30
C TYR A 8 19.71 -6.37 6.00
N ASP A 9 20.35 -6.71 7.10
CA ASP A 9 19.99 -7.89 7.88
C ASP A 9 18.76 -7.59 8.74
N LEU A 10 17.66 -8.29 8.47
CA LEU A 10 16.40 -8.12 9.21
C LEU A 10 16.07 -9.41 9.95
N PRO A 11 16.17 -9.43 11.29
CA PRO A 11 15.71 -10.54 12.10
C PRO A 11 14.19 -10.77 11.92
N GLU A 12 13.79 -12.03 11.71
CA GLU A 12 12.40 -12.40 11.43
C GLU A 12 11.44 -12.00 12.57
N GLU A 13 11.92 -12.05 13.81
CA GLU A 13 11.14 -11.66 15.00
C GLU A 13 10.77 -10.17 15.05
N LEU A 14 11.40 -9.32 14.23
CA LEU A 14 11.05 -7.90 14.12
C LEU A 14 9.90 -7.65 13.12
N ILE A 15 9.54 -8.64 12.33
CA ILE A 15 8.39 -8.55 11.41
C ILE A 15 7.10 -8.64 12.22
N ALA A 16 6.37 -7.54 12.29
CA ALA A 16 5.13 -7.47 13.07
C ALA A 16 4.04 -8.37 12.48
N GLN A 17 3.53 -9.29 13.29
CA GLN A 17 2.46 -10.21 12.90
C GLN A 17 1.07 -9.68 13.25
N ASP A 18 0.97 -8.89 14.31
CA ASP A 18 -0.28 -8.38 14.86
C ASP A 18 -0.24 -6.86 14.99
N PRO A 19 -1.37 -6.16 14.73
CA PRO A 19 -1.46 -4.73 14.98
C PRO A 19 -1.47 -4.43 16.47
N LEU A 20 -0.93 -3.28 16.88
CA LEU A 20 -1.08 -2.76 18.24
C LEU A 20 -2.55 -2.44 18.53
N GLU A 21 -2.99 -2.57 19.78
CA GLU A 21 -4.36 -2.23 20.19
C GLU A 21 -4.69 -0.78 19.87
N ASP A 22 -3.86 0.16 20.33
CA ASP A 22 -3.90 1.55 19.92
C ASP A 22 -2.98 1.78 18.72
N ARG A 23 -3.56 2.16 17.57
CA ARG A 23 -2.84 2.40 16.32
C ARG A 23 -1.76 3.47 16.45
N SER A 24 -2.05 4.53 17.19
CA SER A 24 -1.18 5.70 17.36
C SER A 24 -0.07 5.51 18.40
N SER A 25 -0.06 4.38 19.09
CA SER A 25 0.97 4.02 20.07
C SER A 25 2.21 3.35 19.47
N SER A 26 2.25 3.11 18.15
CA SER A 26 3.45 2.64 17.46
C SER A 26 4.60 3.62 17.63
N ARG A 27 5.83 3.13 17.52
CA ARG A 27 7.01 4.00 17.55
C ARG A 27 7.11 4.80 16.25
N LEU A 28 7.70 5.96 16.36
CA LEU A 28 7.99 6.86 15.24
C LEU A 28 9.49 7.20 15.22
N MET A 29 10.17 6.83 14.16
CA MET A 29 11.51 7.33 13.87
C MET A 29 11.39 8.58 13.01
N VAL A 30 11.92 9.70 13.46
CA VAL A 30 12.03 10.92 12.66
C VAL A 30 13.43 11.01 12.08
N LEU A 31 13.52 11.03 10.76
CA LEU A 31 14.75 11.17 9.99
C LEU A 31 14.80 12.54 9.30
N ASP A 32 15.78 13.32 9.66
CA ASP A 32 16.11 14.54 8.93
C ASP A 32 16.92 14.16 7.68
N ARG A 33 16.35 14.35 6.50
CA ARG A 33 16.95 13.88 5.24
C ARG A 33 18.22 14.64 4.84
N GLU A 34 18.38 15.88 5.32
CA GLU A 34 19.56 16.69 4.99
C GLU A 34 20.76 16.33 5.86
N SER A 35 20.54 16.18 7.15
CA SER A 35 21.61 15.89 8.12
C SER A 35 21.81 14.41 8.40
N GLY A 36 20.82 13.55 8.12
CA GLY A 36 20.79 12.14 8.52
C GLY A 36 20.50 11.92 10.01
N ASN A 37 20.20 12.98 10.76
CA ASN A 37 19.89 12.87 12.19
C ASN A 37 18.60 12.10 12.43
N ILE A 38 18.64 11.22 13.45
CA ILE A 38 17.52 10.37 13.86
C ILE A 38 17.07 10.75 15.25
N SER A 39 15.76 10.79 15.47
CA SER A 39 15.15 10.86 16.79
C SER A 39 13.98 9.87 16.92
N HIS A 40 13.69 9.45 18.15
CA HIS A 40 12.73 8.40 18.46
C HIS A 40 11.55 8.97 19.25
N HIS A 41 10.34 8.66 18.81
CA HIS A 41 9.10 9.16 19.35
C HIS A 41 8.02 8.08 19.32
N ILE A 42 6.80 8.44 19.72
CA ILE A 42 5.58 7.65 19.51
C ILE A 42 4.77 8.31 18.40
N PHE A 43 4.04 7.54 17.60
CA PHE A 43 3.39 8.04 16.38
C PHE A 43 2.45 9.22 16.64
N LYS A 44 1.73 9.22 17.74
CA LYS A 44 0.86 10.36 18.12
C LYS A 44 1.59 11.70 18.22
N ASP A 45 2.91 11.69 18.44
CA ASP A 45 3.74 12.89 18.51
C ASP A 45 4.02 13.48 17.11
N ILE A 46 3.58 12.84 16.03
CA ILE A 46 3.71 13.36 14.65
C ILE A 46 3.14 14.77 14.52
N ILE A 47 2.08 15.08 15.27
CA ILE A 47 1.43 16.40 15.26
C ILE A 47 2.40 17.53 15.63
N ASP A 48 3.43 17.26 16.44
CA ASP A 48 4.41 18.26 16.86
C ASP A 48 5.37 18.63 15.71
N TYR A 49 5.45 17.79 14.69
CA TYR A 49 6.28 17.99 13.49
C TYR A 49 5.53 18.61 12.31
N LEU A 50 4.22 18.82 12.45
CA LEU A 50 3.37 19.40 11.42
C LEU A 50 3.09 20.87 11.70
N ASN A 51 3.15 21.68 10.66
CA ASN A 51 2.87 23.12 10.73
C ASN A 51 1.48 23.42 10.13
N PRO A 52 0.78 24.47 10.60
CA PRO A 52 -0.55 24.82 10.06
C PRO A 52 -0.60 25.05 8.56
N GLU A 53 0.54 25.43 7.94
CA GLU A 53 0.62 25.65 6.50
C GLU A 53 0.78 24.35 5.69
N ASP A 54 1.11 23.23 6.36
CA ASP A 54 1.31 21.93 5.71
C ASP A 54 -0.02 21.30 5.27
N CYS A 55 0.06 20.34 4.35
CA CYS A 55 -1.02 19.40 4.10
C CYS A 55 -0.52 17.95 4.20
N LEU A 56 -1.38 17.09 4.75
CA LEU A 56 -1.23 15.64 4.65
C LEU A 56 -1.95 15.14 3.42
N VAL A 57 -1.31 14.27 2.65
CA VAL A 57 -1.95 13.56 1.53
C VAL A 57 -2.10 12.09 1.90
N ILE A 58 -3.33 11.64 2.02
CA ILE A 58 -3.69 10.28 2.43
C ILE A 58 -4.31 9.51 1.26
N ASN A 59 -4.10 8.20 1.23
CA ASN A 59 -4.72 7.30 0.26
C ASN A 59 -5.98 6.68 0.89
N ASP A 60 -7.15 7.03 0.39
CA ASP A 60 -8.46 6.61 0.92
C ASP A 60 -9.00 5.32 0.30
N THR A 61 -8.12 4.55 -0.36
CA THR A 61 -8.50 3.25 -0.89
C THR A 61 -8.97 2.31 0.21
N LYS A 62 -9.95 1.46 -0.13
CA LYS A 62 -10.49 0.44 0.76
C LYS A 62 -10.14 -0.94 0.24
N VAL A 63 -9.60 -1.78 1.12
CA VAL A 63 -9.28 -3.18 0.81
C VAL A 63 -10.57 -3.97 0.74
N ILE A 64 -10.72 -4.76 -0.32
CA ILE A 64 -11.81 -5.72 -0.46
C ILE A 64 -11.38 -7.08 0.09
N PRO A 65 -12.30 -7.92 0.62
CA PRO A 65 -11.98 -9.28 1.07
C PRO A 65 -11.74 -10.19 -0.14
N ALA A 66 -10.65 -9.94 -0.83
CA ALA A 66 -10.33 -10.45 -2.16
C ALA A 66 -9.90 -11.91 -2.20
N ARG A 67 -9.67 -12.57 -1.05
CA ARG A 67 -9.25 -13.96 -0.97
C ARG A 67 -10.45 -14.87 -0.78
N LEU A 68 -10.67 -15.76 -1.74
CA LEU A 68 -11.79 -16.70 -1.77
C LEU A 68 -11.28 -18.14 -1.73
N TYR A 69 -11.95 -18.97 -0.96
CA TYR A 69 -11.71 -20.42 -0.91
C TYR A 69 -12.92 -21.15 -1.48
N GLY A 70 -12.68 -21.95 -2.49
CA GLY A 70 -13.70 -22.72 -3.16
C GLY A 70 -13.24 -24.13 -3.49
N VAL A 71 -14.10 -24.88 -4.15
CA VAL A 71 -13.83 -26.23 -4.62
C VAL A 71 -14.17 -26.36 -6.09
N LYS A 72 -13.46 -27.25 -6.79
CA LYS A 72 -13.82 -27.65 -8.14
C LYS A 72 -15.11 -28.46 -8.11
N GLU A 73 -16.03 -28.14 -9.00
CA GLU A 73 -17.33 -28.85 -9.07
C GLU A 73 -17.19 -30.35 -9.43
N ASP A 74 -16.18 -30.67 -10.27
CA ASP A 74 -15.97 -32.05 -10.74
C ASP A 74 -15.24 -32.97 -9.74
N THR A 75 -14.28 -32.45 -8.98
CA THR A 75 -13.38 -33.26 -8.16
C THR A 75 -13.44 -32.94 -6.67
N GLY A 76 -14.10 -31.85 -6.26
CA GLY A 76 -14.07 -31.35 -4.88
C GLY A 76 -12.71 -30.81 -4.45
N ALA A 77 -11.75 -30.67 -5.34
CA ALA A 77 -10.41 -30.21 -4.98
C ALA A 77 -10.45 -28.74 -4.56
N HIS A 78 -9.82 -28.45 -3.41
CA HIS A 78 -9.72 -27.09 -2.87
C HIS A 78 -8.91 -26.17 -3.79
N ILE A 79 -9.42 -24.96 -3.99
CA ILE A 79 -8.82 -23.89 -4.77
C ILE A 79 -8.90 -22.59 -3.97
N GLU A 80 -7.79 -21.89 -3.87
CA GLU A 80 -7.70 -20.52 -3.38
C GLU A 80 -7.66 -19.57 -4.58
N ILE A 81 -8.49 -18.53 -4.56
CA ILE A 81 -8.48 -17.45 -5.54
C ILE A 81 -8.22 -16.15 -4.82
N LEU A 82 -7.40 -15.31 -5.44
CA LEU A 82 -7.15 -13.95 -4.99
C LEU A 82 -7.47 -12.98 -6.13
N LEU A 83 -8.49 -12.17 -5.92
CA LEU A 83 -8.94 -11.16 -6.87
C LEU A 83 -7.90 -10.05 -7.01
N LEU A 84 -7.50 -9.73 -8.25
CA LEU A 84 -6.50 -8.71 -8.54
C LEU A 84 -7.11 -7.47 -9.21
N LYS A 85 -7.84 -7.70 -10.30
CA LYS A 85 -8.36 -6.63 -11.14
C LYS A 85 -9.69 -7.03 -11.75
N ARG A 86 -10.71 -6.19 -11.51
CA ARG A 86 -12.02 -6.34 -12.18
C ARG A 86 -11.90 -5.94 -13.65
N ARG A 87 -12.47 -6.74 -14.50
CA ARG A 87 -12.68 -6.51 -15.92
C ARG A 87 -14.17 -6.29 -16.18
N GLU A 88 -14.57 -6.21 -17.42
CA GLU A 88 -15.99 -6.12 -17.81
C GLU A 88 -16.71 -7.46 -17.60
N ASN A 89 -18.05 -7.44 -17.51
CA ASN A 89 -18.92 -8.62 -17.48
C ASN A 89 -18.57 -9.62 -16.37
N ASP A 90 -18.37 -9.15 -15.15
CA ASP A 90 -18.06 -9.97 -13.96
C ASP A 90 -16.84 -10.89 -14.12
N VAL A 91 -15.94 -10.53 -15.00
CA VAL A 91 -14.65 -11.18 -15.18
C VAL A 91 -13.62 -10.51 -14.29
N TRP A 92 -12.83 -11.32 -13.59
CA TRP A 92 -11.71 -10.87 -12.78
C TRP A 92 -10.40 -11.53 -13.20
N GLU A 93 -9.34 -10.74 -13.23
CA GLU A 93 -8.01 -11.27 -13.24
C GLU A 93 -7.63 -11.68 -11.82
N THR A 94 -7.09 -12.89 -11.67
CA THR A 94 -6.91 -13.51 -10.35
C THR A 94 -5.60 -14.30 -10.27
N LEU A 95 -5.05 -14.40 -9.06
CA LEU A 95 -4.10 -15.47 -8.72
C LEU A 95 -4.87 -16.69 -8.23
N VAL A 96 -4.43 -17.88 -8.63
CA VAL A 96 -5.08 -19.14 -8.25
C VAL A 96 -4.07 -20.13 -7.70
N ARG A 97 -4.39 -20.76 -6.57
CA ARG A 97 -3.59 -21.82 -5.96
C ARG A 97 -4.43 -23.06 -5.67
N PRO A 98 -3.97 -24.26 -6.09
CA PRO A 98 -2.83 -24.51 -6.97
C PRO A 98 -3.19 -24.24 -8.45
N GLY A 99 -2.40 -23.41 -9.15
CA GLY A 99 -2.67 -23.00 -10.53
C GLY A 99 -2.79 -24.17 -11.53
N LYS A 100 -2.06 -25.26 -11.30
CA LYS A 100 -2.11 -26.46 -12.15
C LYS A 100 -3.50 -27.13 -12.19
N LYS A 101 -4.34 -26.91 -11.17
CA LYS A 101 -5.69 -27.47 -11.08
C LYS A 101 -6.77 -26.57 -11.69
N ALA A 102 -6.44 -25.31 -12.00
CA ALA A 102 -7.36 -24.32 -12.54
C ALA A 102 -6.99 -23.98 -13.99
N LYS A 103 -7.40 -24.86 -14.90
CA LYS A 103 -7.25 -24.68 -16.35
C LYS A 103 -8.52 -24.02 -16.93
N PRO A 104 -8.45 -23.38 -18.12
CA PRO A 104 -9.65 -22.90 -18.81
C PRO A 104 -10.72 -23.99 -18.89
N GLY A 105 -11.99 -23.59 -18.62
CA GLY A 105 -13.14 -24.50 -18.51
C GLY A 105 -13.34 -25.12 -17.12
N THR A 106 -12.43 -24.88 -16.16
CA THR A 106 -12.62 -25.36 -14.77
C THR A 106 -13.75 -24.56 -14.11
N ARG A 107 -14.76 -25.27 -13.59
CA ARG A 107 -15.84 -24.69 -12.80
C ARG A 107 -15.56 -24.81 -11.30
N LEU A 108 -15.86 -23.75 -10.58
CA LEU A 108 -15.61 -23.58 -9.17
C LEU A 108 -16.90 -23.18 -8.45
N THR A 109 -17.00 -23.60 -7.19
CA THR A 109 -18.09 -23.17 -6.31
C THR A 109 -17.53 -22.72 -4.96
N PHE A 110 -18.15 -21.69 -4.38
CA PHE A 110 -17.74 -21.06 -3.12
C PHE A 110 -18.93 -21.00 -2.15
N GLY A 111 -18.63 -21.16 -0.86
CA GLY A 111 -19.66 -21.23 0.17
C GLY A 111 -20.60 -22.42 -0.08
N ASP A 112 -21.87 -22.17 0.06
CA ASP A 112 -22.97 -23.12 -0.19
C ASP A 112 -23.50 -23.08 -1.63
N GLY A 113 -22.68 -22.62 -2.57
CA GLY A 113 -23.03 -22.50 -4.00
C GLY A 113 -23.61 -21.17 -4.42
N ARG A 114 -23.66 -20.18 -3.53
CA ARG A 114 -24.14 -18.82 -3.82
C ARG A 114 -23.21 -18.02 -4.74
N LEU A 115 -21.95 -18.41 -4.83
CA LEU A 115 -20.98 -17.86 -5.77
C LEU A 115 -20.39 -19.02 -6.56
N LYS A 116 -20.50 -18.95 -7.88
CA LYS A 116 -19.88 -19.88 -8.83
C LYS A 116 -18.93 -19.14 -9.74
N ALA A 117 -18.01 -19.86 -10.34
CA ALA A 117 -17.05 -19.27 -11.27
C ALA A 117 -16.56 -20.26 -12.31
N GLU A 118 -16.12 -19.72 -13.44
CA GLU A 118 -15.47 -20.47 -14.50
C GLU A 118 -14.14 -19.81 -14.87
N VAL A 119 -13.09 -20.62 -14.94
CA VAL A 119 -11.80 -20.17 -15.47
C VAL A 119 -11.92 -20.04 -16.97
N ILE A 120 -11.79 -18.81 -17.49
CA ILE A 120 -11.93 -18.53 -18.92
C ILE A 120 -10.59 -18.69 -19.62
N ASP A 121 -9.52 -18.12 -19.07
CA ASP A 121 -8.21 -18.06 -19.71
C ASP A 121 -7.06 -17.98 -18.70
N VAL A 122 -5.85 -18.16 -19.21
CA VAL A 122 -4.57 -17.96 -18.49
C VAL A 122 -3.85 -16.80 -19.17
N VAL A 123 -3.58 -15.75 -18.42
CA VAL A 123 -2.93 -14.54 -18.92
C VAL A 123 -1.51 -14.40 -18.39
N GLU A 124 -0.88 -13.27 -18.62
CA GLU A 124 0.49 -12.99 -18.21
C GLU A 124 0.77 -13.36 -16.75
N GLU A 125 2.02 -13.73 -16.45
CA GLU A 125 2.47 -14.18 -15.13
C GLU A 125 1.74 -15.41 -14.55
N GLY A 126 0.93 -16.08 -15.38
CA GLY A 126 0.14 -17.23 -14.95
C GLY A 126 -1.14 -16.86 -14.18
N ASN A 127 -1.57 -15.62 -14.22
CA ASN A 127 -2.85 -15.19 -13.71
C ASN A 127 -4.00 -15.85 -14.50
N ARG A 128 -5.18 -15.97 -13.88
CA ARG A 128 -6.40 -16.49 -14.52
C ARG A 128 -7.40 -15.40 -14.73
N LEU A 129 -8.07 -15.41 -15.87
CA LEU A 129 -9.32 -14.71 -16.05
C LEU A 129 -10.44 -15.64 -15.58
N ILE A 130 -11.24 -15.17 -14.64
CA ILE A 130 -12.34 -15.91 -14.03
C ILE A 130 -13.61 -15.11 -14.18
N HIS A 131 -14.64 -15.72 -14.75
CA HIS A 131 -15.99 -15.19 -14.78
C HIS A 131 -16.77 -15.69 -13.58
N PHE A 132 -17.40 -14.78 -12.84
CA PHE A 132 -18.21 -15.11 -11.67
C PHE A 132 -19.69 -15.08 -12.01
N GLU A 133 -20.43 -16.06 -11.47
CA GLU A 133 -21.88 -16.21 -11.58
C GLU A 133 -22.47 -16.15 -10.17
N TYR A 134 -23.42 -15.23 -9.95
CA TYR A 134 -24.04 -14.99 -8.65
C TYR A 134 -25.39 -14.29 -8.81
N GLU A 135 -26.20 -14.30 -7.74
CA GLU A 135 -27.42 -13.50 -7.63
C GLU A 135 -27.22 -12.43 -6.56
N GLY A 136 -27.64 -11.19 -6.85
CA GLY A 136 -27.54 -10.06 -5.94
C GLY A 136 -26.33 -9.17 -6.18
N ILE A 137 -25.72 -8.67 -5.10
CA ILE A 137 -24.58 -7.73 -5.12
C ILE A 137 -23.30 -8.48 -4.84
N PHE A 138 -22.34 -8.43 -5.77
CA PHE A 138 -21.07 -9.15 -5.66
C PHE A 138 -20.29 -8.76 -4.41
N GLU A 139 -20.24 -7.48 -4.08
CA GLU A 139 -19.53 -6.94 -2.93
C GLU A 139 -20.10 -7.50 -1.60
N GLU A 140 -21.39 -7.67 -1.49
CA GLU A 140 -22.03 -8.29 -0.30
C GLU A 140 -21.68 -9.78 -0.17
N ILE A 141 -21.59 -10.48 -1.29
CA ILE A 141 -21.16 -11.88 -1.32
C ILE A 141 -19.70 -11.99 -0.92
N LEU A 142 -18.84 -11.10 -1.42
CA LEU A 142 -17.42 -11.02 -1.02
C LEU A 142 -17.26 -10.77 0.48
N ASP A 143 -18.05 -9.87 1.06
CA ASP A 143 -18.02 -9.58 2.49
C ASP A 143 -18.34 -10.80 3.36
N GLN A 144 -19.15 -11.72 2.85
CA GLN A 144 -19.54 -12.95 3.54
C GLN A 144 -18.57 -14.11 3.34
N LEU A 145 -18.06 -14.28 2.11
CA LEU A 145 -17.24 -15.44 1.73
C LEU A 145 -15.73 -15.14 1.69
N GLY A 146 -15.37 -13.87 1.49
CA GLY A 146 -13.99 -13.47 1.29
C GLY A 146 -13.24 -13.22 2.60
N GLU A 147 -11.93 -13.42 2.53
CA GLU A 147 -10.98 -13.04 3.59
C GLU A 147 -10.11 -11.87 3.13
N MET A 148 -9.65 -11.07 4.11
CA MET A 148 -8.71 -9.97 3.84
C MET A 148 -7.39 -10.54 3.32
N PRO A 149 -6.89 -10.01 2.18
CA PRO A 149 -5.68 -10.52 1.55
C PRO A 149 -4.43 -9.98 2.25
N LEU A 150 -4.12 -10.50 3.44
CA LEU A 150 -2.93 -10.11 4.17
C LEU A 150 -1.66 -10.41 3.36
N PRO A 151 -0.61 -9.58 3.50
CA PRO A 151 0.69 -9.85 2.89
C PRO A 151 1.24 -11.21 3.32
N PRO A 152 2.05 -11.87 2.47
CA PRO A 152 2.51 -13.25 2.72
C PRO A 152 3.41 -13.40 3.96
N TYR A 153 4.01 -12.33 4.45
CA TYR A 153 4.84 -12.34 5.66
C TYR A 153 4.02 -12.26 6.96
N ILE A 154 2.71 -11.97 6.88
CA ILE A 154 1.80 -12.08 8.02
C ILE A 154 1.19 -13.47 7.99
N THR A 155 1.58 -14.28 8.96
CA THR A 155 1.14 -15.68 9.10
C THR A 155 0.05 -15.86 10.17
N HIS A 156 -0.09 -14.86 11.06
CA HIS A 156 -1.14 -14.85 12.06
C HIS A 156 -2.49 -14.51 11.43
N LYS A 157 -3.54 -15.21 11.89
CA LYS A 157 -4.90 -14.91 11.48
C LYS A 157 -5.38 -13.64 12.16
N LEU A 158 -5.80 -12.68 11.39
CA LEU A 158 -6.35 -11.43 11.89
C LEU A 158 -7.72 -11.67 12.55
N GLN A 159 -7.87 -11.30 13.81
CA GLN A 159 -9.13 -11.49 14.56
C GLN A 159 -10.21 -10.50 14.11
N ASP A 160 -9.82 -9.24 13.86
CA ASP A 160 -10.69 -8.19 13.33
C ASP A 160 -10.17 -7.72 11.98
N LYS A 161 -10.92 -8.03 10.92
CA LYS A 161 -10.58 -7.64 9.55
C LYS A 161 -10.42 -6.12 9.36
N ASN A 162 -11.09 -5.30 10.18
CA ASN A 162 -10.99 -3.84 10.11
C ASN A 162 -9.63 -3.30 10.57
N ARG A 163 -8.82 -4.13 11.22
CA ARG A 163 -7.46 -3.74 11.61
C ARG A 163 -6.52 -3.63 10.41
N TYR A 164 -6.83 -4.28 9.29
CA TYR A 164 -6.12 -4.12 8.01
C TYR A 164 -6.86 -3.14 7.08
N GLN A 165 -7.35 -2.05 7.66
CA GLN A 165 -8.07 -0.99 6.98
C GLN A 165 -7.73 0.34 7.65
N THR A 166 -7.50 1.41 6.87
CA THR A 166 -7.36 2.75 7.44
C THR A 166 -8.70 3.24 7.96
N VAL A 167 -8.69 4.13 8.96
CA VAL A 167 -9.92 4.71 9.54
C VAL A 167 -10.66 5.63 8.56
N TYR A 168 -10.03 5.98 7.46
CA TYR A 168 -10.56 6.84 6.40
C TYR A 168 -10.77 6.12 5.05
N ALA A 169 -10.68 4.80 5.04
CA ALA A 169 -10.90 3.98 3.83
C ALA A 169 -12.31 4.21 3.27
N LYS A 170 -12.40 4.51 1.97
CA LYS A 170 -13.65 4.92 1.32
C LYS A 170 -13.88 4.19 -0.01
N HIS A 171 -12.92 4.22 -0.93
CA HIS A 171 -13.06 3.72 -2.29
C HIS A 171 -12.58 2.27 -2.41
N GLU A 172 -13.51 1.34 -2.61
CA GLU A 172 -13.22 -0.09 -2.74
C GLU A 172 -12.44 -0.40 -4.03
N GLY A 173 -11.58 -1.43 -3.97
CA GLY A 173 -10.84 -1.91 -5.14
C GLY A 173 -9.39 -2.31 -4.85
N SER A 174 -8.90 -2.14 -3.64
CA SER A 174 -7.52 -2.48 -3.27
C SER A 174 -7.38 -3.91 -2.79
N ALA A 175 -6.29 -4.55 -3.21
CA ALA A 175 -5.87 -5.86 -2.69
C ALA A 175 -4.97 -5.74 -1.45
N ALA A 176 -4.51 -4.54 -1.09
CA ALA A 176 -3.70 -4.29 0.10
C ALA A 176 -3.98 -2.91 0.69
N ALA A 177 -3.84 -2.79 2.01
CA ALA A 177 -3.98 -1.52 2.70
C ALA A 177 -2.79 -0.58 2.46
N PRO A 178 -3.00 0.75 2.40
CA PRO A 178 -1.93 1.73 2.47
C PRO A 178 -1.45 1.83 3.93
N THR A 179 -0.51 0.95 4.31
CA THR A 179 -0.23 0.59 5.70
C THR A 179 0.33 1.71 6.56
N ALA A 180 0.96 2.73 5.98
CA ALA A 180 1.37 3.93 6.72
C ALA A 180 0.15 4.69 7.29
N GLY A 181 -1.01 4.58 6.67
CA GLY A 181 -2.26 5.14 7.16
C GLY A 181 -2.85 4.39 8.36
N LEU A 182 -2.41 3.17 8.63
CA LEU A 182 -2.92 2.37 9.75
C LEU A 182 -2.55 2.95 11.13
N HIS A 183 -1.55 3.82 11.19
CA HIS A 183 -1.13 4.49 12.43
C HIS A 183 -2.10 5.58 12.89
N PHE A 184 -2.91 6.13 11.99
CA PHE A 184 -3.83 7.21 12.31
C PHE A 184 -5.11 6.70 12.98
N THR A 185 -5.55 7.46 13.97
CA THR A 185 -6.86 7.32 14.60
C THR A 185 -7.76 8.49 14.18
N PRO A 186 -9.10 8.36 14.27
CA PRO A 186 -10.00 9.51 14.03
C PRO A 186 -9.67 10.72 14.90
N GLU A 187 -9.30 10.48 16.17
CA GLU A 187 -8.95 11.52 17.13
C GLU A 187 -7.67 12.27 16.72
N LEU A 188 -6.64 11.54 16.27
CA LEU A 188 -5.39 12.16 15.81
C LEU A 188 -5.62 12.99 14.55
N LEU A 189 -6.40 12.48 13.59
CA LEU A 189 -6.76 13.23 12.39
C LEU A 189 -7.54 14.51 12.73
N ALA A 190 -8.52 14.42 13.63
CA ALA A 190 -9.27 15.59 14.08
C ALA A 190 -8.37 16.63 14.78
N ALA A 191 -7.41 16.19 15.60
CA ALA A 191 -6.44 17.07 16.23
C ALA A 191 -5.52 17.76 15.22
N ILE A 192 -5.10 17.04 14.17
CA ILE A 192 -4.30 17.58 13.07
C ILE A 192 -5.09 18.66 12.32
N GLU A 193 -6.35 18.40 11.96
CA GLU A 193 -7.21 19.37 11.30
C GLU A 193 -7.48 20.60 12.21
N ALA A 194 -7.70 20.38 13.52
CA ALA A 194 -7.88 21.45 14.48
C ALA A 194 -6.64 22.35 14.63
N LYS A 195 -5.44 21.82 14.37
CA LYS A 195 -4.18 22.60 14.31
C LYS A 195 -4.09 23.46 13.03
N GLY A 196 -5.01 23.30 12.07
CA GLY A 196 -5.06 24.03 10.81
C GLY A 196 -4.38 23.31 9.63
N ILE A 197 -3.93 22.08 9.81
CA ILE A 197 -3.31 21.26 8.76
C ILE A 197 -4.43 20.68 7.90
N ARG A 198 -4.34 20.84 6.60
CA ARG A 198 -5.32 20.31 5.66
C ARG A 198 -5.01 18.86 5.28
N ILE A 199 -6.06 18.11 5.01
CA ILE A 199 -5.95 16.72 4.55
C ILE A 199 -6.49 16.62 3.13
N ALA A 200 -5.61 16.31 2.17
CA ALA A 200 -5.98 15.98 0.80
C ALA A 200 -6.11 14.46 0.65
N ARG A 201 -7.15 14.02 -0.05
CA ARG A 201 -7.42 12.61 -0.28
C ARG A 201 -7.17 12.26 -1.74
N VAL A 202 -6.32 11.25 -1.94
CA VAL A 202 -6.10 10.60 -3.23
C VAL A 202 -6.49 9.13 -3.13
N THR A 203 -6.73 8.48 -4.26
CA THR A 203 -7.00 7.05 -4.31
C THR A 203 -5.93 6.38 -5.16
N LEU A 204 -5.32 5.33 -4.65
CA LEU A 204 -4.55 4.37 -5.41
C LEU A 204 -4.91 2.97 -4.93
N HIS A 205 -5.41 2.15 -5.84
CA HIS A 205 -5.72 0.76 -5.55
C HIS A 205 -4.45 -0.07 -5.61
N VAL A 206 -3.98 -0.49 -4.43
CA VAL A 206 -2.74 -1.26 -4.29
C VAL A 206 -2.94 -2.67 -4.81
N GLY A 207 -2.13 -3.07 -5.78
CA GLY A 207 -2.06 -4.44 -6.27
C GLY A 207 -1.10 -5.30 -5.44
N LEU A 208 -1.25 -6.61 -5.55
CA LEU A 208 -0.37 -7.57 -4.86
C LEU A 208 1.08 -7.57 -5.38
N GLY A 209 1.31 -6.96 -6.52
CA GLY A 209 2.65 -6.80 -7.07
C GLY A 209 3.62 -6.10 -6.11
N THR A 210 3.09 -5.22 -5.24
CA THR A 210 3.87 -4.51 -4.21
C THR A 210 4.58 -5.45 -3.23
N PHE A 211 4.07 -6.68 -3.03
CA PHE A 211 4.69 -7.68 -2.15
C PHE A 211 5.58 -8.68 -2.88
N ARG A 212 5.72 -8.56 -4.21
CA ARG A 212 6.61 -9.44 -4.96
C ARG A 212 8.06 -8.96 -4.83
N PRO A 213 9.00 -9.87 -4.57
CA PRO A 213 10.42 -9.50 -4.53
C PRO A 213 10.89 -9.03 -5.91
N VAL A 214 11.82 -8.09 -5.92
CA VAL A 214 12.53 -7.69 -7.14
C VAL A 214 13.39 -8.87 -7.60
N LYS A 215 13.23 -9.28 -8.87
CA LYS A 215 13.90 -10.47 -9.42
C LYS A 215 15.11 -10.14 -10.28
N VAL A 216 15.34 -8.87 -10.57
CA VAL A 216 16.43 -8.39 -11.41
C VAL A 216 17.61 -7.94 -10.58
N GLU A 217 18.83 -8.14 -11.06
CA GLU A 217 20.04 -7.66 -10.40
C GLU A 217 20.24 -6.16 -10.59
N ASP A 218 20.01 -5.65 -11.80
CA ASP A 218 20.05 -4.22 -12.10
C ASP A 218 18.68 -3.59 -11.89
N VAL A 219 18.61 -2.65 -10.95
CA VAL A 219 17.38 -1.93 -10.58
C VAL A 219 16.69 -1.30 -11.80
N THR A 220 17.45 -0.81 -12.77
CA THR A 220 16.90 -0.14 -13.97
C THR A 220 16.10 -1.07 -14.89
N GLN A 221 16.25 -2.38 -14.72
CA GLN A 221 15.53 -3.40 -15.50
C GLN A 221 14.23 -3.86 -14.84
N HIS A 222 13.92 -3.33 -13.64
CA HIS A 222 12.69 -3.68 -12.96
C HIS A 222 11.49 -2.93 -13.59
N HIS A 223 10.41 -3.66 -13.83
CA HIS A 223 9.13 -3.11 -14.27
C HIS A 223 8.12 -3.18 -13.14
N MET A 224 7.55 -2.02 -12.80
CA MET A 224 6.50 -1.93 -11.78
C MET A 224 5.18 -2.44 -12.34
N HIS A 225 4.38 -3.03 -11.44
CA HIS A 225 3.00 -3.37 -11.77
C HIS A 225 2.16 -2.10 -11.90
N SER A 226 1.22 -2.16 -12.84
CA SER A 226 0.27 -1.07 -13.10
C SER A 226 -0.79 -1.02 -12.00
N GLU A 227 -1.00 0.15 -11.40
CA GLU A 227 -1.99 0.40 -10.35
C GLU A 227 -2.86 1.61 -10.71
N TYR A 228 -4.17 1.46 -10.47
CA TYR A 228 -5.12 2.53 -10.75
C TYR A 228 -5.07 3.62 -9.69
N TYR A 229 -5.02 4.87 -10.13
CA TYR A 229 -5.06 6.04 -9.24
C TYR A 229 -6.13 7.04 -9.65
N GLN A 230 -6.51 7.89 -8.69
CA GLN A 230 -7.37 9.04 -8.90
C GLN A 230 -6.96 10.20 -7.97
N VAL A 231 -6.89 11.38 -8.55
CA VAL A 231 -6.71 12.67 -7.84
C VAL A 231 -7.90 13.55 -8.21
N THR A 232 -8.66 13.98 -7.20
CA THR A 232 -9.80 14.89 -7.39
C THR A 232 -9.33 16.33 -7.58
N GLN A 233 -10.17 17.20 -8.13
CA GLN A 233 -9.88 18.62 -8.21
C GLN A 233 -9.67 19.25 -6.82
N GLU A 234 -10.49 18.87 -5.85
CA GLU A 234 -10.35 19.31 -4.45
C GLU A 234 -8.96 18.97 -3.88
N ALA A 235 -8.48 17.74 -4.07
CA ALA A 235 -7.16 17.34 -3.62
C ALA A 235 -6.05 18.15 -4.32
N ALA A 236 -6.15 18.33 -5.64
CA ALA A 236 -5.19 19.13 -6.41
C ALA A 236 -5.17 20.59 -5.92
N ASP A 237 -6.33 21.18 -5.66
CA ASP A 237 -6.44 22.57 -5.19
C ASP A 237 -5.82 22.74 -3.78
N ILE A 238 -6.05 21.80 -2.86
CA ILE A 238 -5.44 21.81 -1.52
C ILE A 238 -3.90 21.76 -1.64
N ILE A 239 -3.37 20.86 -2.47
CA ILE A 239 -1.93 20.68 -2.63
C ILE A 239 -1.29 21.92 -3.28
N ASN A 240 -1.87 22.43 -4.34
CA ASN A 240 -1.37 23.63 -5.03
C ASN A 240 -1.41 24.86 -4.12
N ASP A 241 -2.48 25.02 -3.35
CA ASP A 241 -2.60 26.13 -2.40
C ASP A 241 -1.57 26.00 -1.25
N THR A 242 -1.32 24.78 -0.75
CA THR A 242 -0.27 24.52 0.23
C THR A 242 1.09 24.99 -0.30
N LYS A 243 1.46 24.62 -1.52
CA LYS A 243 2.72 25.04 -2.14
C LYS A 243 2.81 26.55 -2.32
N ARG A 244 1.73 27.20 -2.78
CA ARG A 244 1.69 28.68 -2.93
C ARG A 244 1.92 29.42 -1.62
N ARG A 245 1.48 28.85 -0.49
CA ARG A 245 1.66 29.42 0.85
C ARG A 245 2.98 29.06 1.49
N GLY A 246 3.85 28.30 0.82
CA GLY A 246 5.14 27.86 1.35
C GLY A 246 5.05 26.71 2.37
N GLY A 247 3.91 26.05 2.45
CA GLY A 247 3.72 24.85 3.28
C GLY A 247 4.30 23.59 2.59
N ARG A 248 4.46 22.54 3.39
CA ARG A 248 4.95 21.24 2.90
C ARG A 248 3.82 20.33 2.48
N VAL A 249 4.03 19.59 1.40
CA VAL A 249 3.20 18.47 0.98
C VAL A 249 3.77 17.21 1.59
N ILE A 250 3.08 16.64 2.59
CA ILE A 250 3.52 15.48 3.34
C ILE A 250 2.69 14.27 2.91
N ALA A 251 3.32 13.35 2.19
CA ALA A 251 2.66 12.11 1.79
C ALA A 251 2.57 11.12 2.95
N VAL A 252 1.41 10.51 3.11
CA VAL A 252 1.22 9.37 4.01
C VAL A 252 1.25 8.09 3.17
N GLY A 253 2.37 7.40 3.25
CA GLY A 253 2.64 6.16 2.52
C GLY A 253 3.25 6.35 1.13
N THR A 254 3.92 5.31 0.70
CA THR A 254 4.54 5.23 -0.63
C THR A 254 3.50 5.25 -1.76
N THR A 255 2.27 4.83 -1.48
CA THR A 255 1.15 4.87 -2.43
C THR A 255 0.70 6.30 -2.72
N SER A 256 0.56 7.15 -1.70
CA SER A 256 0.30 8.58 -1.88
C SER A 256 1.43 9.25 -2.63
N THR A 257 2.69 8.94 -2.29
CA THR A 257 3.87 9.44 -2.99
C THR A 257 3.82 9.10 -4.48
N ARG A 258 3.61 7.83 -4.81
CA ARG A 258 3.57 7.36 -6.20
C ARG A 258 2.42 8.02 -6.99
N THR A 259 1.27 8.22 -6.35
CA THR A 259 0.14 8.94 -6.97
C THR A 259 0.53 10.39 -7.30
N LEU A 260 1.04 11.12 -6.33
CA LEU A 260 1.40 12.52 -6.49
C LEU A 260 2.50 12.71 -7.53
N GLU A 261 3.55 11.89 -7.47
CA GLU A 261 4.67 11.99 -8.41
C GLU A 261 4.31 11.54 -9.84
N SER A 262 3.24 10.72 -9.99
CA SER A 262 2.71 10.35 -11.32
C SER A 262 1.90 11.48 -11.97
N VAL A 263 1.24 12.33 -11.18
CA VAL A 263 0.32 13.37 -11.67
C VAL A 263 0.98 14.73 -11.75
N ALA A 264 1.91 15.04 -10.86
CA ALA A 264 2.55 16.35 -10.80
C ALA A 264 3.32 16.69 -12.09
N ASP A 265 3.12 17.91 -12.58
CA ASP A 265 3.95 18.50 -13.64
C ASP A 265 5.39 18.69 -13.15
N GLU A 266 6.28 19.05 -14.08
CA GLU A 266 7.71 19.27 -13.76
C GLU A 266 7.95 20.42 -12.76
N ASP A 267 7.04 21.38 -12.68
CA ASP A 267 7.04 22.47 -11.69
C ASP A 267 6.34 22.10 -10.37
N GLY A 268 5.84 20.87 -10.27
CA GLY A 268 5.13 20.35 -9.10
C GLY A 268 3.66 20.74 -9.02
N THR A 269 3.07 21.34 -10.06
CA THR A 269 1.64 21.66 -10.11
C THR A 269 0.83 20.36 -10.20
N MET A 270 -0.25 20.29 -9.41
CA MET A 270 -1.17 19.16 -9.38
C MET A 270 -2.43 19.44 -10.18
N HIS A 271 -2.97 18.40 -10.81
CA HIS A 271 -4.22 18.44 -11.58
C HIS A 271 -5.15 17.31 -11.13
N ALA A 272 -6.45 17.50 -11.37
CA ALA A 272 -7.38 16.38 -11.31
C ALA A 272 -7.02 15.37 -12.40
N ALA A 273 -6.83 14.13 -12.03
CA ALA A 273 -6.43 13.07 -12.95
C ALA A 273 -6.89 11.70 -12.46
N GLY A 274 -7.09 10.79 -13.40
CA GLY A 274 -7.33 9.37 -13.13
C GLY A 274 -6.68 8.52 -14.21
N GLY A 275 -6.11 7.41 -13.83
CA GLY A 275 -5.41 6.53 -14.77
C GLY A 275 -4.64 5.42 -14.10
N TRP A 276 -3.66 4.91 -14.81
CA TRP A 276 -2.81 3.82 -14.37
C TRP A 276 -1.37 4.31 -14.23
N THR A 277 -0.69 3.93 -13.16
CA THR A 277 0.72 4.27 -12.94
C THR A 277 1.58 3.03 -12.78
N GLU A 278 2.74 3.06 -13.40
CA GLU A 278 3.83 2.11 -13.25
C GLU A 278 5.10 2.81 -12.76
N ILE A 279 4.92 3.98 -12.12
CA ILE A 279 6.05 4.78 -11.66
C ILE A 279 6.96 3.97 -10.73
N PHE A 280 8.23 3.93 -11.07
CA PHE A 280 9.27 3.34 -10.27
C PHE A 280 10.24 4.43 -9.79
N ILE A 281 10.24 4.66 -8.48
CA ILE A 281 11.06 5.67 -7.83
C ILE A 281 12.23 4.98 -7.14
N TYR A 282 13.45 5.35 -7.55
CA TYR A 282 14.69 4.87 -6.98
C TYR A 282 15.75 5.98 -6.98
N PRO A 283 16.91 5.85 -6.30
CA PRO A 283 17.91 6.90 -6.19
C PRO A 283 18.30 7.50 -7.55
N GLY A 284 18.26 8.83 -7.62
CA GLY A 284 18.39 9.62 -8.84
C GLY A 284 17.08 10.24 -9.33
N TYR A 285 15.94 9.77 -8.81
CA TYR A 285 14.63 10.39 -9.08
C TYR A 285 14.54 11.78 -8.43
N LYS A 286 14.02 12.75 -9.18
CA LYS A 286 13.78 14.12 -8.69
C LYS A 286 12.32 14.27 -8.32
N PHE A 287 12.04 14.40 -7.03
CA PHE A 287 10.68 14.60 -6.53
C PHE A 287 10.15 15.95 -6.96
N LYS A 288 8.91 15.96 -7.47
CA LYS A 288 8.23 17.14 -8.01
C LYS A 288 7.20 17.69 -7.02
N CYS A 289 6.56 16.82 -6.27
CA CYS A 289 5.41 17.18 -5.47
C CYS A 289 5.66 17.10 -3.96
N ILE A 290 6.19 15.98 -3.45
CA ILE A 290 6.27 15.78 -2.01
C ILE A 290 7.51 16.43 -1.39
N ASP A 291 7.32 16.95 -0.17
CA ASP A 291 8.39 17.54 0.63
C ASP A 291 8.81 16.64 1.79
N ALA A 292 7.91 15.80 2.28
CA ALA A 292 8.15 14.87 3.38
C ALA A 292 7.28 13.62 3.23
N LEU A 293 7.63 12.54 3.94
CA LEU A 293 6.98 11.25 3.83
C LEU A 293 6.83 10.59 5.20
N ILE A 294 5.59 10.16 5.52
CA ILE A 294 5.31 9.23 6.62
C ILE A 294 5.17 7.84 6.02
N THR A 295 5.94 6.87 6.50
CA THR A 295 5.96 5.52 5.93
C THR A 295 6.24 4.46 7.00
N ASN A 296 6.04 3.19 6.66
CA ASN A 296 6.50 2.07 7.48
C ASN A 296 7.95 1.70 7.13
N PHE A 297 8.55 0.79 7.90
CA PHE A 297 9.81 0.16 7.52
C PHE A 297 9.58 -0.94 6.49
N HIS A 298 10.39 -0.95 5.43
CA HIS A 298 10.22 -1.79 4.25
C HIS A 298 11.18 -2.98 4.21
N LEU A 299 10.86 -3.99 3.41
CA LEU A 299 11.68 -5.18 3.17
C LEU A 299 13.06 -4.82 2.60
N PRO A 300 14.10 -5.60 2.95
CA PRO A 300 15.37 -5.56 2.22
C PRO A 300 15.14 -5.77 0.72
N GLU A 301 15.93 -5.08 -0.09
CA GLU A 301 15.93 -5.19 -1.55
C GLU A 301 14.59 -4.88 -2.24
N SER A 302 13.65 -4.21 -1.52
CA SER A 302 12.34 -3.86 -2.06
C SER A 302 12.34 -2.55 -2.82
N THR A 303 11.39 -2.41 -3.76
CA THR A 303 11.13 -1.15 -4.49
C THR A 303 10.77 0.00 -3.55
N LEU A 304 10.15 -0.30 -2.41
CA LEU A 304 9.77 0.70 -1.40
C LEU A 304 10.99 1.22 -0.63
N LEU A 305 11.97 0.36 -0.32
CA LEU A 305 13.24 0.79 0.26
C LEU A 305 14.03 1.68 -0.72
N MET A 306 13.94 1.39 -2.02
CA MET A 306 14.53 2.21 -3.07
C MET A 306 13.86 3.59 -3.15
N LEU A 307 12.52 3.67 -3.01
CA LEU A 307 11.78 4.93 -3.01
C LEU A 307 12.20 5.84 -1.85
N VAL A 308 12.24 5.31 -0.61
CA VAL A 308 12.65 6.12 0.55
C VAL A 308 14.12 6.52 0.45
N SER A 309 14.96 5.67 -0.13
CA SER A 309 16.38 5.98 -0.43
C SER A 309 16.53 7.08 -1.48
N ALA A 310 15.61 7.17 -2.43
CA ALA A 310 15.57 8.28 -3.39
C ALA A 310 15.25 9.62 -2.72
N LEU A 311 14.39 9.61 -1.67
CA LEU A 311 13.97 10.82 -0.97
C LEU A 311 15.02 11.34 0.01
N ALA A 312 15.62 10.46 0.80
CA ALA A 312 16.52 10.85 1.91
C ALA A 312 18.01 10.57 1.67
N GLY A 313 18.34 9.96 0.53
CA GLY A 313 19.67 9.43 0.29
C GLY A 313 19.85 8.02 0.84
N LYS A 314 20.50 7.17 0.05
CA LYS A 314 20.69 5.76 0.39
C LYS A 314 21.45 5.57 1.71
N GLU A 315 22.51 6.35 1.94
CA GLU A 315 23.32 6.23 3.16
C GLU A 315 22.52 6.54 4.43
N HIS A 316 21.73 7.62 4.41
CA HIS A 316 20.87 7.99 5.54
C HIS A 316 19.80 6.93 5.81
N ILE A 317 19.19 6.39 4.77
CA ILE A 317 18.17 5.33 4.90
C ILE A 317 18.77 4.04 5.43
N MET A 318 19.91 3.59 4.90
CA MET A 318 20.54 2.36 5.37
C MET A 318 20.96 2.48 6.84
N HIS A 319 21.52 3.63 7.23
CA HIS A 319 21.84 3.92 8.63
C HIS A 319 20.58 3.93 9.53
N ALA A 320 19.48 4.53 9.05
CA ALA A 320 18.21 4.55 9.79
C ALA A 320 17.64 3.13 9.98
N TYR A 321 17.72 2.27 8.96
CA TYR A 321 17.25 0.89 9.02
C TYR A 321 18.10 0.01 9.93
N GLU A 322 19.44 0.16 9.88
CA GLU A 322 20.35 -0.50 10.83
C GLU A 322 20.05 -0.07 12.28
N THR A 323 19.83 1.24 12.50
CA THR A 323 19.42 1.77 13.80
C THR A 323 18.07 1.19 14.23
N ALA A 324 17.11 1.09 13.32
CA ALA A 324 15.80 0.52 13.62
C ALA A 324 15.89 -0.96 14.05
N VAL A 325 16.75 -1.75 13.41
CA VAL A 325 17.00 -3.15 13.80
C VAL A 325 17.65 -3.20 15.19
N GLN A 326 18.70 -2.39 15.45
CA GLN A 326 19.38 -2.34 16.75
C GLN A 326 18.45 -1.91 17.89
N GLU A 327 17.60 -0.92 17.63
CA GLU A 327 16.62 -0.39 18.57
C GLU A 327 15.33 -1.22 18.64
N ARG A 328 15.29 -2.37 17.92
CA ARG A 328 14.18 -3.32 17.88
C ARG A 328 12.85 -2.67 17.51
N TYR A 329 12.84 -1.85 16.46
CA TYR A 329 11.61 -1.41 15.82
C TYR A 329 10.87 -2.58 15.21
N ARG A 330 9.56 -2.45 15.05
CA ARG A 330 8.70 -3.41 14.37
C ARG A 330 8.63 -3.06 12.88
N PHE A 331 8.70 -4.06 12.03
CA PHE A 331 8.80 -3.88 10.57
C PHE A 331 7.51 -4.27 9.85
N PHE A 332 7.30 -3.71 8.67
CA PHE A 332 6.24 -3.94 7.69
C PHE A 332 4.87 -3.42 8.11
N SER A 333 3.79 -4.07 7.58
CA SER A 333 2.42 -3.55 7.59
C SER A 333 1.87 -3.17 8.96
N PHE A 334 2.14 -3.97 9.99
CA PHE A 334 1.72 -3.71 11.37
C PHE A 334 2.87 -3.20 12.26
N GLY A 335 3.96 -2.83 11.62
CA GLY A 335 5.14 -2.32 12.31
C GLY A 335 5.04 -0.87 12.74
N ASP A 336 6.21 -0.31 13.02
CA ASP A 336 6.38 1.08 13.42
C ASP A 336 6.50 2.01 12.20
N ALA A 337 6.54 3.30 12.45
CA ALA A 337 6.57 4.33 11.42
C ALA A 337 7.90 5.06 11.36
N MET A 338 8.19 5.61 10.18
CA MET A 338 9.25 6.58 9.93
C MET A 338 8.65 7.86 9.36
N PHE A 339 9.11 9.00 9.83
CA PHE A 339 8.85 10.30 9.23
C PHE A 339 10.14 10.86 8.65
N ILE A 340 10.19 10.98 7.34
CA ILE A 340 11.31 11.57 6.57
C ILE A 340 10.94 13.01 6.29
N LYS A 341 11.68 13.96 6.89
CA LYS A 341 11.40 15.39 6.79
C LYS A 341 12.56 16.17 6.15
#